data_629d1d5da3b5aaaa6808ce89194a4710
#
_entry.id   629d1d5da3b5aaaa6808ce89194a4710
#
_cell.length_a   1.000
_cell.length_b   1.000
_cell.length_c   1.000
_cell.angle_alpha   90.00
_cell.angle_beta   90.00
_cell.angle_gamma   90.00
#
_symmetry.space_group_name_H-M   'P 1'
#
loop_
_entity.id
_entity.type
_entity.pdbx_description
1 polymer ?
#
loop_
_entity_poly.entity_id
_entity_poly.type
_entity_poly.pdbx_seq_one_letter_code
_entity_poly.pdbx_strand_id
1 'polypeptide(L)'
;NIWVPDPCFYPVFVFRYGNVAQVNSQSELDAYLNQNWSLTKEKTYSSLGKVPTQNYSDGYNSPINGLPMPSGSNNSIVIGIKNDNNVRARPQSGPQVADAVVEVLVEGGMTRFINIFYQSDTTYHGPIRSARPTDPTVLRPVGGVLVASGATGGLIPEIVDMGVPVISDRRPEYFRISSRSAPHNLYADTEKLKQHAINKGYKKYTNPQPLFPWGNPS
;
A
#
# COMPACT_ATOMS: atom_id res chain seq x y z
N ASN A 1 -22.12 7.26 -18.74
CA ASN A 1 -22.48 7.95 -17.51
C ASN A 1 -21.20 8.23 -16.73
N ILE A 2 -20.79 9.50 -16.72
CA ILE A 2 -19.66 9.94 -15.88
C ILE A 2 -20.22 10.01 -14.45
N TRP A 3 -19.68 9.18 -13.55
CA TRP A 3 -19.99 9.30 -12.14
C TRP A 3 -19.46 10.65 -11.63
N VAL A 4 -20.34 11.50 -11.13
CA VAL A 4 -19.99 12.77 -10.52
C VAL A 4 -20.13 12.57 -9.00
N PRO A 5 -19.08 12.80 -8.22
CA PRO A 5 -19.19 12.68 -6.76
C PRO A 5 -20.24 13.66 -6.21
N ASP A 6 -21.03 13.18 -5.25
CA ASP A 6 -21.90 14.05 -4.45
C ASP A 6 -21.03 15.09 -3.72
N PRO A 7 -21.48 16.37 -3.60
CA PRO A 7 -20.75 17.42 -2.87
C PRO A 7 -20.37 17.06 -1.43
N CYS A 8 -21.01 16.03 -0.85
CA CYS A 8 -20.67 15.51 0.48
C CYS A 8 -19.42 14.62 0.50
N PHE A 9 -18.82 14.27 -0.63
CA PHE A 9 -17.69 13.33 -0.72
C PHE A 9 -16.33 13.99 -1.02
N TYR A 10 -16.22 15.30 -0.88
CA TYR A 10 -14.92 15.96 -0.97
C TYR A 10 -14.11 15.77 0.31
N PRO A 11 -12.76 15.65 0.18
CA PRO A 11 -11.96 15.78 -1.03
C PRO A 11 -11.93 14.54 -1.92
N VAL A 12 -11.88 14.73 -3.24
CA VAL A 12 -11.56 13.71 -4.23
C VAL A 12 -10.18 13.95 -4.84
N PHE A 13 -9.61 12.92 -5.48
CA PHE A 13 -8.32 13.04 -6.14
C PHE A 13 -8.46 12.88 -7.64
N VAL A 14 -7.74 13.71 -8.39
CA VAL A 14 -7.64 13.65 -9.85
C VAL A 14 -6.21 13.38 -10.28
N PHE A 15 -6.03 12.75 -11.44
CA PHE A 15 -4.77 12.21 -11.90
C PHE A 15 -4.46 12.67 -13.33
N ARG A 16 -3.21 13.06 -13.59
CA ARG A 16 -2.71 13.37 -14.93
C ARG A 16 -1.21 13.14 -15.02
N TYR A 17 -0.77 12.27 -15.93
CA TYR A 17 0.65 12.01 -16.20
C TYR A 17 1.49 11.72 -14.94
N GLY A 18 0.96 10.92 -14.03
CA GLY A 18 1.64 10.60 -12.77
C GLY A 18 1.50 11.67 -11.67
N ASN A 19 0.94 12.83 -11.97
CA ASN A 19 0.61 13.83 -10.96
C ASN A 19 -0.75 13.55 -10.34
N VAL A 20 -0.88 13.91 -9.07
CA VAL A 20 -2.10 13.78 -8.27
C VAL A 20 -2.44 15.14 -7.71
N ALA A 21 -3.67 15.60 -7.87
CA ALA A 21 -4.18 16.79 -7.23
C ALA A 21 -5.38 16.45 -6.35
N GLN A 22 -5.43 17.03 -5.16
CA GLN A 22 -6.59 16.98 -4.29
C GLN A 22 -7.57 18.07 -4.70
N VAL A 23 -8.83 17.72 -4.83
CA VAL A 23 -9.92 18.59 -5.24
C VAL A 23 -10.93 18.66 -4.11
N ASN A 24 -11.31 19.85 -3.68
CA ASN A 24 -12.13 20.07 -2.49
C ASN A 24 -13.53 20.63 -2.79
N SER A 25 -13.84 20.85 -4.07
CA SER A 25 -15.14 21.36 -4.52
C SER A 25 -15.49 20.89 -5.93
N GLN A 26 -16.77 20.96 -6.29
CA GLN A 26 -17.23 20.62 -7.64
C GLN A 26 -16.61 21.55 -8.70
N SER A 27 -16.47 22.83 -8.42
CA SER A 27 -15.89 23.80 -9.36
C SER A 27 -14.41 23.53 -9.65
N GLU A 28 -13.65 23.10 -8.64
CA GLU A 28 -12.26 22.64 -8.83
C GLU A 28 -12.21 21.36 -9.65
N LEU A 29 -13.11 20.41 -9.39
CA LEU A 29 -13.19 19.17 -10.14
C LEU A 29 -13.43 19.43 -11.64
N ASP A 30 -14.41 20.28 -11.95
CA ASP A 30 -14.74 20.65 -13.33
C ASP A 30 -13.53 21.33 -14.02
N ALA A 31 -12.81 22.20 -13.31
CA ALA A 31 -11.61 22.85 -13.83
C ALA A 31 -10.49 21.84 -14.17
N TYR A 32 -10.27 20.82 -13.32
CA TYR A 32 -9.30 19.76 -13.58
C TYR A 32 -9.73 18.86 -14.73
N LEU A 33 -11.00 18.45 -14.77
CA LEU A 33 -11.52 17.59 -15.85
C LEU A 33 -11.43 18.28 -17.22
N ASN A 34 -11.69 19.57 -17.29
CA ASN A 34 -11.53 20.38 -18.50
C ASN A 34 -10.08 20.49 -18.98
N GLN A 35 -9.11 20.25 -18.10
CA GLN A 35 -7.68 20.16 -18.42
C GLN A 35 -7.21 18.73 -18.70
N ASN A 36 -8.10 17.80 -18.99
CA ASN A 36 -7.82 16.38 -19.23
C ASN A 36 -7.23 15.63 -18.01
N TRP A 37 -7.58 16.03 -16.80
CA TRP A 37 -7.36 15.23 -15.62
C TRP A 37 -8.48 14.17 -15.50
N SER A 38 -8.20 13.08 -14.80
CA SER A 38 -9.12 11.94 -14.68
C SER A 38 -9.36 11.59 -13.23
N LEU A 39 -10.57 11.20 -12.89
CA LEU A 39 -10.94 10.62 -11.60
C LEU A 39 -10.43 9.18 -11.44
N THR A 40 -10.04 8.53 -12.54
CA THR A 40 -9.55 7.15 -12.52
C THR A 40 -8.07 7.08 -12.88
N LYS A 41 -7.34 6.29 -12.12
CA LYS A 41 -5.91 6.04 -12.33
C LYS A 41 -5.61 5.40 -13.71
N GLU A 42 -6.56 4.70 -14.29
CA GLU A 42 -6.40 3.95 -15.54
C GLU A 42 -6.12 4.84 -16.76
N LYS A 43 -6.75 6.02 -16.86
CA LYS A 43 -6.47 6.96 -17.96
C LYS A 43 -5.07 7.55 -17.90
N THR A 44 -4.45 7.56 -16.73
CA THR A 44 -3.09 8.08 -16.53
C THR A 44 -2.03 7.11 -17.03
N TYR A 45 -2.29 5.79 -16.95
CA TYR A 45 -1.35 4.76 -17.43
C TYR A 45 -1.35 4.57 -18.95
N SER A 46 -2.46 4.81 -19.62
CA SER A 46 -2.54 4.68 -21.09
C SER A 46 -1.74 5.73 -21.86
N SER A 47 -1.35 6.84 -21.21
CA SER A 47 -0.55 7.91 -21.82
C SER A 47 0.96 7.81 -21.53
N LEU A 48 1.39 6.91 -20.68
CA LEU A 48 2.80 6.73 -20.28
C LEU A 48 3.56 5.69 -21.13
N GLY A 49 3.20 5.51 -22.40
CA GLY A 49 3.84 4.55 -23.29
C GLY A 49 3.34 3.12 -23.01
N LYS A 50 3.53 2.22 -23.96
CA LYS A 50 3.10 0.82 -23.91
C LYS A 50 3.48 0.23 -22.55
N VAL A 51 2.46 0.02 -21.67
CA VAL A 51 2.60 -0.94 -20.59
C VAL A 51 3.11 -2.23 -21.24
N PRO A 52 4.21 -2.83 -20.75
CA PRO A 52 4.64 -4.11 -21.27
C PRO A 52 3.40 -5.01 -21.29
N THR A 53 3.09 -5.58 -22.44
CA THR A 53 2.02 -6.58 -22.57
C THR A 53 2.44 -7.79 -21.74
N GLN A 54 2.13 -7.76 -20.45
CA GLN A 54 2.21 -8.95 -19.62
C GLN A 54 1.11 -9.89 -20.10
N ASN A 55 1.49 -11.10 -20.46
CA ASN A 55 0.53 -12.13 -20.84
C ASN A 55 -0.24 -12.54 -19.59
N TYR A 56 -1.43 -12.02 -19.41
CA TYR A 56 -2.40 -12.46 -18.41
C TYR A 56 -3.12 -13.71 -18.94
N SER A 57 -2.43 -14.85 -18.90
CA SER A 57 -2.90 -16.05 -19.63
C SER A 57 -3.78 -17.00 -18.84
N ASP A 58 -3.94 -16.82 -17.54
CA ASP A 58 -4.61 -17.76 -16.66
C ASP A 58 -5.85 -17.23 -15.93
N GLY A 59 -6.26 -15.99 -16.20
CA GLY A 59 -7.46 -15.38 -15.63
C GLY A 59 -7.41 -15.20 -14.10
N TYR A 60 -6.23 -15.22 -13.51
CA TYR A 60 -6.05 -15.07 -12.08
C TYR A 60 -5.96 -13.59 -11.69
N ASN A 61 -6.85 -13.15 -10.82
CA ASN A 61 -6.83 -11.80 -10.28
C ASN A 61 -6.17 -11.74 -8.90
N SER A 62 -5.50 -10.64 -8.62
CA SER A 62 -4.92 -10.38 -7.30
C SER A 62 -5.99 -10.40 -6.22
N PRO A 63 -5.84 -11.19 -5.16
CA PRO A 63 -6.75 -11.16 -4.03
C PRO A 63 -6.65 -9.85 -3.23
N ILE A 64 -5.59 -9.05 -3.44
CA ILE A 64 -5.38 -7.80 -2.71
C ILE A 64 -6.13 -6.63 -3.35
N ASN A 65 -6.10 -6.52 -4.69
CA ASN A 65 -6.68 -5.36 -5.40
C ASN A 65 -7.65 -5.74 -6.55
N GLY A 66 -7.87 -7.03 -6.78
CA GLY A 66 -8.75 -7.52 -7.84
C GLY A 66 -8.23 -7.36 -9.27
N LEU A 67 -7.02 -6.83 -9.46
CA LEU A 67 -6.44 -6.62 -10.79
C LEU A 67 -5.83 -7.93 -11.33
N PRO A 68 -5.81 -8.11 -12.68
CA PRO A 68 -5.18 -9.26 -13.30
C PRO A 68 -3.72 -9.40 -12.89
N MET A 69 -3.31 -10.63 -12.59
CA MET A 69 -1.93 -10.96 -12.22
C MET A 69 -1.17 -11.53 -13.41
N PRO A 70 0.14 -11.24 -13.51
CA PRO A 70 1.01 -11.96 -14.45
C PRO A 70 0.99 -13.46 -14.18
N SER A 71 1.07 -14.27 -15.22
CA SER A 71 1.15 -15.73 -15.08
C SER A 71 2.34 -16.11 -14.19
N GLY A 72 2.10 -17.00 -13.22
CA GLY A 72 3.11 -17.48 -12.26
C GLY A 72 3.40 -16.54 -11.09
N SER A 73 2.77 -15.36 -11.01
CA SER A 73 2.97 -14.40 -9.91
C SER A 73 2.17 -14.70 -8.63
N ASN A 74 1.34 -15.74 -8.64
CA ASN A 74 0.50 -16.18 -7.51
C ASN A 74 1.29 -16.81 -6.35
N ASN A 75 2.62 -16.86 -6.42
CA ASN A 75 3.50 -17.46 -5.42
C ASN A 75 4.42 -16.40 -4.78
N SER A 76 3.87 -15.25 -4.42
CA SER A 76 4.60 -14.20 -3.72
C SER A 76 4.25 -14.17 -2.23
N ILE A 77 5.02 -13.41 -1.46
CA ILE A 77 4.74 -13.15 -0.06
C ILE A 77 4.00 -11.80 0.06
N VAL A 78 2.98 -11.76 0.90
CA VAL A 78 2.29 -10.51 1.24
C VAL A 78 3.06 -9.83 2.37
N ILE A 79 3.45 -8.58 2.18
CA ILE A 79 3.97 -7.75 3.26
C ILE A 79 3.07 -6.53 3.46
N GLY A 80 2.82 -6.18 4.72
CA GLY A 80 2.11 -4.96 5.08
C GLY A 80 3.03 -4.03 5.85
N ILE A 81 3.31 -2.86 5.30
CA ILE A 81 4.26 -1.91 5.88
C ILE A 81 3.53 -0.81 6.64
N LYS A 82 3.84 -0.68 7.93
CA LYS A 82 3.29 0.38 8.77
C LYS A 82 3.89 1.72 8.40
N ASN A 83 3.11 2.62 7.82
CA ASN A 83 3.57 3.91 7.35
C ASN A 83 3.04 5.06 8.21
N ASP A 84 3.88 6.07 8.40
CA ASP A 84 3.54 7.28 9.15
C ASP A 84 2.56 8.17 8.37
N ASN A 85 1.55 8.71 9.05
CA ASN A 85 0.64 9.70 8.48
C ASN A 85 0.67 11.04 9.24
N ASN A 86 1.67 11.25 10.10
CA ASN A 86 1.89 12.54 10.73
C ASN A 86 2.18 13.61 9.67
N VAL A 87 1.76 14.86 9.92
CA VAL A 87 2.02 15.99 9.01
C VAL A 87 3.50 16.12 8.65
N ARG A 88 4.42 15.87 9.62
CA ARG A 88 5.87 15.92 9.41
C ARG A 88 6.43 14.77 8.57
N ALA A 89 5.63 13.72 8.36
CA ALA A 89 5.98 12.57 7.52
C ALA A 89 5.56 12.73 6.05
N ARG A 90 4.79 13.76 5.76
CA ARG A 90 4.25 14.01 4.42
C ARG A 90 5.19 14.85 3.55
N PRO A 91 5.21 14.63 2.23
CA PRO A 91 4.57 13.52 1.52
C PRO A 91 5.27 12.19 1.83
N GLN A 92 4.48 11.12 1.91
CA GLN A 92 5.00 9.76 2.01
C GLN A 92 5.49 9.29 0.64
N SER A 93 6.38 8.27 0.65
CA SER A 93 6.84 7.60 -0.56
C SER A 93 6.37 6.14 -0.56
N GLY A 94 5.92 5.65 -1.69
CA GLY A 94 5.55 4.26 -1.89
C GLY A 94 4.06 3.91 -1.76
N PRO A 95 3.18 4.64 -1.02
CA PRO A 95 1.76 4.29 -0.95
C PRO A 95 1.07 4.24 -2.31
N GLN A 96 1.50 5.09 -3.25
CA GLN A 96 0.93 5.18 -4.61
C GLN A 96 1.19 3.94 -5.49
N VAL A 97 2.14 3.09 -5.10
CA VAL A 97 2.45 1.84 -5.82
C VAL A 97 2.07 0.60 -5.03
N ALA A 98 1.54 0.74 -3.82
CA ALA A 98 1.04 -0.37 -3.03
C ALA A 98 -0.19 -1.01 -3.70
N ASP A 99 -0.35 -2.32 -3.54
CA ASP A 99 -1.51 -3.05 -4.04
C ASP A 99 -2.79 -2.69 -3.28
N ALA A 100 -2.66 -2.35 -1.99
CA ALA A 100 -3.73 -1.78 -1.18
C ALA A 100 -3.15 -0.87 -0.08
N VAL A 101 -3.95 0.11 0.35
CA VAL A 101 -3.63 0.99 1.47
C VAL A 101 -4.80 0.98 2.44
N VAL A 102 -4.54 0.59 3.68
CA VAL A 102 -5.53 0.61 4.76
C VAL A 102 -5.14 1.69 5.76
N GLU A 103 -6.00 2.66 5.97
CA GLU A 103 -5.81 3.68 6.99
C GLU A 103 -6.41 3.21 8.32
N VAL A 104 -5.62 3.27 9.38
CA VAL A 104 -6.00 2.83 10.71
C VAL A 104 -5.81 3.95 11.72
N LEU A 105 -6.80 4.15 12.59
CA LEU A 105 -6.70 5.07 13.70
C LEU A 105 -5.68 4.55 14.72
N VAL A 106 -4.89 5.45 15.25
CA VAL A 106 -3.91 5.20 16.32
C VAL A 106 -4.12 6.21 17.45
N GLU A 107 -3.21 6.24 18.41
CA GLU A 107 -3.29 7.14 19.56
C GLU A 107 -3.27 8.64 19.15
N GLY A 108 -3.88 9.47 19.98
CA GLY A 108 -3.87 10.95 19.84
C GLY A 108 -4.67 11.48 18.65
N GLY A 109 -5.66 10.73 18.15
CA GLY A 109 -6.47 11.13 16.99
C GLY A 109 -5.69 11.12 15.67
N MET A 110 -4.51 10.52 15.65
CA MET A 110 -3.71 10.34 14.45
C MET A 110 -4.09 9.07 13.72
N THR A 111 -3.73 8.98 12.44
CA THR A 111 -3.82 7.76 11.67
C THR A 111 -2.44 7.28 11.22
N ARG A 112 -2.36 6.03 10.83
CA ARG A 112 -1.25 5.42 10.10
C ARG A 112 -1.79 4.59 8.96
N PHE A 113 -0.97 4.38 7.94
CA PHE A 113 -1.31 3.46 6.87
C PHE A 113 -0.67 2.09 7.11
N ILE A 114 -1.35 1.05 6.63
CA ILE A 114 -0.78 -0.25 6.33
C ILE A 114 -0.79 -0.38 4.82
N ASN A 115 0.38 -0.26 4.21
CA ASN A 115 0.54 -0.39 2.77
C ASN A 115 0.86 -1.83 2.44
N ILE A 116 -0.01 -2.49 1.68
CA ILE A 116 0.09 -3.90 1.36
C ILE A 116 0.75 -4.06 0.00
N PHE A 117 1.79 -4.87 -0.05
CA PHE A 117 2.53 -5.23 -1.25
C PHE A 117 2.48 -6.73 -1.45
N TYR A 118 1.94 -7.16 -2.57
CA TYR A 118 1.88 -8.54 -3.01
C TYR A 118 2.50 -8.69 -4.40
N GLN A 119 1.97 -7.99 -5.40
CA GLN A 119 2.47 -7.96 -6.76
C GLN A 119 3.47 -6.82 -7.00
N SER A 120 3.17 -5.65 -6.41
CA SER A 120 3.96 -4.44 -6.58
C SER A 120 5.19 -4.42 -5.67
N ASP A 121 6.20 -3.66 -6.08
CA ASP A 121 7.39 -3.38 -5.29
C ASP A 121 7.88 -1.96 -5.49
N THR A 122 8.64 -1.47 -4.52
CA THR A 122 9.35 -0.20 -4.59
C THR A 122 10.63 -0.24 -3.76
N THR A 123 11.68 0.36 -4.27
CA THR A 123 12.96 0.48 -3.55
C THR A 123 12.95 1.59 -2.49
N TYR A 124 11.87 2.39 -2.44
CA TYR A 124 11.83 3.60 -1.61
C TYR A 124 10.45 3.79 -0.98
N HIS A 125 10.22 3.09 0.13
CA HIS A 125 8.96 3.13 0.89
C HIS A 125 9.15 3.69 2.29
N GLY A 126 8.34 4.68 2.67
CA GLY A 126 8.39 5.26 4.01
C GLY A 126 7.67 6.61 4.15
N PRO A 127 7.75 7.21 5.34
CA PRO A 127 8.47 6.77 6.55
C PRO A 127 7.77 5.62 7.29
N ILE A 128 8.54 4.64 7.74
CA ILE A 128 8.04 3.48 8.45
C ILE A 128 7.90 3.80 9.95
N ARG A 129 6.83 3.28 10.57
CA ARG A 129 6.49 3.53 11.97
C ARG A 129 6.17 2.24 12.74
N SER A 130 5.98 2.44 14.05
CA SER A 130 5.76 1.35 15.00
C SER A 130 4.43 0.63 14.79
N ALA A 131 4.42 -0.66 15.03
CA ALA A 131 3.23 -1.50 15.05
C ALA A 131 2.19 -1.05 16.08
N ARG A 132 0.95 -1.47 15.86
CA ARG A 132 -0.19 -1.24 16.76
C ARG A 132 -1.02 -2.52 16.90
N PRO A 133 -1.78 -2.67 17.99
CA PRO A 133 -2.59 -3.87 18.22
C PRO A 133 -3.62 -4.17 17.14
N THR A 134 -4.02 -3.17 16.35
CA THR A 134 -4.97 -3.31 15.24
C THR A 134 -4.36 -3.92 13.97
N ASP A 135 -3.03 -3.93 13.84
CA ASP A 135 -2.37 -4.35 12.60
C ASP A 135 -2.63 -5.82 12.22
N PRO A 136 -2.69 -6.76 13.18
CA PRO A 136 -3.01 -8.15 12.87
C PRO A 136 -4.41 -8.35 12.25
N THR A 137 -5.39 -7.50 12.59
CA THR A 137 -6.74 -7.62 12.02
C THR A 137 -6.76 -7.38 10.52
N VAL A 138 -5.84 -6.56 10.02
CA VAL A 138 -5.68 -6.26 8.60
C VAL A 138 -4.85 -7.34 7.89
N LEU A 139 -3.78 -7.81 8.51
CA LEU A 139 -2.79 -8.65 7.81
C LEU A 139 -3.04 -10.14 7.94
N ARG A 140 -3.65 -10.62 9.04
CA ARG A 140 -3.93 -12.03 9.25
C ARG A 140 -4.83 -12.64 8.15
N PRO A 141 -5.92 -11.98 7.72
CA PRO A 141 -6.79 -12.53 6.66
C PRO A 141 -6.06 -12.77 5.33
N VAL A 142 -5.08 -11.95 5.02
CA VAL A 142 -4.29 -12.06 3.77
C VAL A 142 -2.97 -12.80 3.97
N GLY A 143 -2.74 -13.36 5.18
CA GLY A 143 -1.49 -14.05 5.51
C GLY A 143 -0.25 -13.17 5.40
N GLY A 144 -0.40 -11.88 5.64
CA GLY A 144 0.65 -10.90 5.46
C GLY A 144 1.67 -10.90 6.61
N VAL A 145 2.90 -10.51 6.27
CA VAL A 145 3.98 -10.23 7.23
C VAL A 145 3.95 -8.73 7.56
N LEU A 146 3.92 -8.40 8.83
CA LEU A 146 3.98 -6.99 9.26
C LEU A 146 5.42 -6.47 9.23
N VAL A 147 5.61 -5.32 8.58
CA VAL A 147 6.86 -4.56 8.56
C VAL A 147 6.66 -3.28 9.37
N ALA A 148 7.43 -3.10 10.44
CA ALA A 148 7.29 -1.96 11.35
C ALA A 148 8.63 -1.55 11.98
N SER A 149 8.73 -0.29 12.43
CA SER A 149 9.89 0.21 13.16
C SER A 149 9.78 -0.06 14.66
N GLY A 150 9.59 -1.34 15.04
CA GLY A 150 9.37 -1.72 16.44
C GLY A 150 7.93 -1.53 16.92
N ALA A 151 7.73 -1.56 18.23
CA ALA A 151 6.46 -1.35 18.92
C ALA A 151 6.70 -0.95 20.38
N THR A 152 5.67 -0.52 21.09
CA THR A 152 5.73 -0.29 22.54
C THR A 152 5.47 -1.59 23.33
N GLY A 153 6.18 -1.78 24.44
CA GLY A 153 5.98 -2.93 25.34
C GLY A 153 6.23 -4.26 24.65
N GLY A 154 5.55 -5.33 25.08
CA GLY A 154 5.63 -6.69 24.54
C GLY A 154 4.80 -6.93 23.28
N LEU A 155 4.36 -5.89 22.55
CA LEU A 155 3.39 -6.00 21.47
C LEU A 155 3.87 -6.86 20.28
N ILE A 156 5.17 -6.86 19.94
CA ILE A 156 5.66 -7.68 18.82
C ILE A 156 5.43 -9.18 19.06
N PRO A 157 5.81 -9.75 20.20
CA PRO A 157 5.44 -11.12 20.55
C PRO A 157 3.95 -11.41 20.48
N GLU A 158 3.11 -10.51 21.00
CA GLU A 158 1.65 -10.65 20.94
C GLU A 158 1.13 -10.72 19.49
N ILE A 159 1.65 -9.87 18.60
CA ILE A 159 1.29 -9.89 17.18
C ILE A 159 1.71 -11.22 16.53
N VAL A 160 2.88 -11.73 16.87
CA VAL A 160 3.35 -13.03 16.36
C VAL A 160 2.46 -14.17 16.87
N ASP A 161 2.06 -14.14 18.14
CA ASP A 161 1.13 -15.12 18.74
C ASP A 161 -0.26 -15.07 18.09
N MET A 162 -0.68 -13.91 17.57
CA MET A 162 -1.88 -13.77 16.76
C MET A 162 -1.72 -14.34 15.32
N GLY A 163 -0.55 -14.90 14.98
CA GLY A 163 -0.28 -15.54 13.69
C GLY A 163 0.20 -14.58 12.59
N VAL A 164 0.65 -13.37 12.93
CA VAL A 164 1.23 -12.40 11.99
C VAL A 164 2.73 -12.27 12.24
N PRO A 165 3.59 -12.80 11.35
CA PRO A 165 5.04 -12.60 11.47
C PRO A 165 5.40 -11.12 11.39
N VAL A 166 6.45 -10.72 12.11
CA VAL A 166 6.90 -9.32 12.16
C VAL A 166 8.35 -9.19 11.73
N ILE A 167 8.61 -8.26 10.79
CA ILE A 167 9.94 -7.75 10.48
C ILE A 167 10.03 -6.35 11.12
N SER A 168 10.90 -6.21 12.12
CA SER A 168 11.18 -4.91 12.77
C SER A 168 12.46 -4.28 12.22
N ASP A 169 12.67 -3.00 12.49
CA ASP A 169 13.88 -2.27 12.16
C ASP A 169 15.18 -2.98 12.66
N ARG A 170 16.34 -2.50 12.26
CA ARG A 170 17.69 -3.06 12.48
C ARG A 170 18.08 -4.19 11.50
N ARG A 171 17.42 -4.24 10.35
CA ARG A 171 17.79 -5.15 9.26
C ARG A 171 18.43 -4.36 8.13
N PRO A 172 19.27 -4.98 7.28
CA PRO A 172 19.91 -4.27 6.17
C PRO A 172 18.92 -3.74 5.12
N GLU A 173 17.69 -4.20 5.15
CA GLU A 173 16.61 -3.77 4.24
C GLU A 173 16.08 -2.38 4.56
N TYR A 174 16.32 -1.90 5.80
CA TYR A 174 15.93 -0.56 6.24
C TYR A 174 17.09 0.43 6.09
N PHE A 175 16.77 1.65 5.71
CA PHE A 175 17.73 2.75 5.65
C PHE A 175 17.11 4.06 6.15
N ARG A 176 17.94 5.00 6.53
CA ARG A 176 17.49 6.34 6.91
C ARG A 176 17.89 7.35 5.86
N ILE A 177 16.96 8.25 5.54
CA ILE A 177 17.24 9.36 4.63
C ILE A 177 17.67 10.58 5.43
N SER A 178 18.61 11.37 4.88
CA SER A 178 19.17 12.57 5.51
C SER A 178 18.30 13.81 5.32
N SER A 179 17.40 13.80 4.35
CA SER A 179 16.50 14.94 4.05
C SER A 179 15.39 15.12 5.08
N ARG A 180 15.25 14.19 6.04
CA ARG A 180 14.27 14.25 7.12
C ARG A 180 14.91 13.85 8.46
N SER A 181 14.36 14.39 9.55
CA SER A 181 14.76 14.02 10.90
C SER A 181 14.03 12.79 11.40
N ALA A 182 14.67 12.02 12.30
CA ALA A 182 13.98 10.99 13.05
C ALA A 182 12.80 11.61 13.85
N PRO A 183 11.70 10.90 14.01
CA PRO A 183 11.42 9.51 13.61
C PRO A 183 10.78 9.37 12.20
N HIS A 184 10.77 10.42 11.39
CA HIS A 184 10.06 10.48 10.09
C HIS A 184 11.00 10.19 8.89
N ASN A 185 12.07 9.44 9.09
CA ASN A 185 13.13 9.24 8.09
C ASN A 185 13.55 7.78 7.87
N LEU A 186 12.80 6.82 8.41
CA LEU A 186 13.08 5.40 8.20
C LEU A 186 12.35 4.89 6.96
N TYR A 187 13.09 4.31 6.02
CA TYR A 187 12.61 3.82 4.74
C TYR A 187 13.07 2.38 4.51
N ALA A 188 12.47 1.70 3.56
CA ALA A 188 12.88 0.36 3.16
C ALA A 188 12.62 0.10 1.68
N ASP A 189 13.26 -0.97 1.19
CA ASP A 189 13.09 -1.59 -0.11
C ASP A 189 12.15 -2.80 0.07
N THR A 190 11.00 -2.79 -0.61
CA THR A 190 9.95 -3.81 -0.41
C THR A 190 10.36 -5.16 -0.98
N GLU A 191 11.10 -5.20 -2.09
CA GLU A 191 11.60 -6.43 -2.68
C GLU A 191 12.58 -7.14 -1.72
N LYS A 192 13.51 -6.38 -1.13
CA LYS A 192 14.44 -6.91 -0.13
C LYS A 192 13.71 -7.40 1.11
N LEU A 193 12.66 -6.70 1.55
CA LEU A 193 11.83 -7.13 2.68
C LEU A 193 11.10 -8.44 2.38
N LYS A 194 10.53 -8.61 1.18
CA LYS A 194 9.93 -9.87 0.74
C LYS A 194 10.96 -10.98 0.69
N GLN A 195 12.14 -10.72 0.13
CA GLN A 195 13.22 -11.72 0.10
C GLN A 195 13.69 -12.09 1.51
N HIS A 196 13.80 -11.10 2.44
CA HIS A 196 14.10 -11.37 3.83
C HIS A 196 13.03 -12.27 4.48
N ALA A 197 11.76 -12.01 4.26
CA ALA A 197 10.66 -12.81 4.77
C ALA A 197 10.74 -14.27 4.26
N ILE A 198 11.04 -14.43 2.97
CA ILE A 198 11.25 -15.75 2.34
C ILE A 198 12.42 -16.49 2.99
N ASN A 199 13.56 -15.82 3.17
CA ASN A 199 14.75 -16.39 3.79
C ASN A 199 14.53 -16.77 5.26
N LYS A 200 13.59 -16.12 5.94
CA LYS A 200 13.14 -16.49 7.31
C LYS A 200 12.18 -17.67 7.33
N GLY A 201 11.80 -18.19 6.19
CA GLY A 201 10.85 -19.31 6.08
C GLY A 201 9.39 -18.88 6.34
N TYR A 202 9.08 -17.58 6.28
CA TYR A 202 7.70 -17.15 6.34
C TYR A 202 6.95 -17.66 5.11
N LYS A 203 5.73 -18.15 5.35
CA LYS A 203 4.97 -18.82 4.29
C LYS A 203 4.65 -17.84 3.17
N LYS A 204 4.96 -18.25 1.94
CA LYS A 204 4.35 -17.67 0.76
C LYS A 204 2.86 -18.03 0.78
N TYR A 205 2.02 -17.03 0.64
CA TYR A 205 0.60 -17.28 0.50
C TYR A 205 0.31 -17.57 -0.98
N THR A 206 0.12 -18.83 -1.29
CA THR A 206 -0.17 -19.27 -2.65
C THR A 206 -1.59 -18.95 -3.09
N ASN A 207 -2.47 -18.61 -2.16
CA ASN A 207 -3.84 -18.18 -2.43
C ASN A 207 -4.38 -17.37 -1.23
N PRO A 208 -3.92 -16.10 -1.04
CA PRO A 208 -4.45 -15.26 0.03
C PRO A 208 -5.96 -15.06 -0.17
N GLN A 209 -6.71 -15.03 0.94
CA GLN A 209 -8.12 -14.68 0.87
C GLN A 209 -8.26 -13.25 0.35
N PRO A 210 -9.22 -12.99 -0.53
CA PRO A 210 -9.47 -11.64 -1.02
C PRO A 210 -9.76 -10.68 0.12
N LEU A 211 -9.15 -9.49 0.08
CA LEU A 211 -9.47 -8.41 1.02
C LEU A 211 -10.94 -7.99 0.92
N PHE A 212 -11.49 -8.08 -0.30
CA PHE A 212 -12.88 -7.76 -0.61
C PHE A 212 -13.44 -8.79 -1.57
N PRO A 213 -14.77 -9.02 -1.59
CA PRO A 213 -15.39 -9.85 -2.61
C PRO A 213 -15.34 -9.10 -3.95
N TRP A 214 -14.23 -9.26 -4.67
CA TRP A 214 -14.08 -8.68 -6.01
C TRP A 214 -15.14 -9.31 -6.92
N GLY A 215 -16.14 -8.51 -7.32
CA GLY A 215 -17.15 -8.94 -8.26
C GLY A 215 -16.58 -9.03 -9.69
N ASN A 216 -17.22 -9.86 -10.55
CA ASN A 216 -16.98 -9.74 -11.96
C ASN A 216 -17.46 -8.35 -12.41
N PRO A 217 -16.67 -7.60 -13.20
CA PRO A 217 -17.18 -6.39 -13.82
C PRO A 217 -18.38 -6.78 -14.70
N SER A 218 -19.56 -6.25 -14.36
CA SER A 218 -20.79 -6.41 -15.14
C SER A 218 -20.74 -5.53 -16.38
#